data_39b54071bcf8320a02b9176181dd7e2a
#
_entry.id   39b54071bcf8320a02b9176181dd7e2a
#
_cell.length_a   1.000
_cell.length_b   1.000
_cell.length_c   1.000
_cell.angle_alpha   90.00
_cell.angle_beta   90.00
_cell.angle_gamma   90.00
#
_symmetry.space_group_name_H-M   'P 1'
#
loop_
_entity.id
_entity.type
_entity.pdbx_description
1 polymer ?
#
loop_
_entity_poly.entity_id
_entity_poly.type
_entity_poly.pdbx_seq_one_letter_code
_entity_poly.pdbx_strand_id
1 'polypeptide(L)'
;MKKIGPLVSVVDDDESIRESLPDLLRELGFQARVFSSAAEFLASDCIGETKCLILDVAMPGMTGPDLQMELAQRRQMIPIVFITAHSSGSVRLRLLKQGAVECLIKPFSDTALLDALNAALKES
;
A
#
# COMPACT_ATOMS: atom_id res chain seq x y z
N MET A 1 5.23 -28.76 -1.78
CA MET A 1 5.61 -27.53 -1.10
C MET A 1 4.70 -26.37 -1.45
N LYS A 2 4.27 -25.66 -0.45
CA LYS A 2 3.37 -24.54 -0.69
C LYS A 2 4.13 -23.34 -1.25
N LYS A 3 3.60 -22.78 -2.31
CA LYS A 3 4.17 -21.59 -2.88
C LYS A 3 3.68 -20.35 -2.16
N ILE A 4 4.61 -19.51 -1.78
CA ILE A 4 4.30 -18.29 -1.04
C ILE A 4 4.67 -17.09 -1.90
N GLY A 5 3.68 -16.26 -2.17
CA GLY A 5 3.91 -15.05 -2.97
C GLY A 5 4.51 -13.92 -2.16
N PRO A 6 4.82 -12.80 -2.83
CA PRO A 6 5.35 -11.62 -2.13
C PRO A 6 4.35 -11.09 -1.12
N LEU A 7 4.87 -10.52 -0.04
CA LEU A 7 4.02 -9.93 0.99
C LEU A 7 3.61 -8.52 0.60
N VAL A 8 2.29 -8.30 0.54
CA VAL A 8 1.71 -6.97 0.36
C VAL A 8 1.07 -6.56 1.68
N SER A 9 1.54 -5.46 2.24
CA SER A 9 0.96 -4.91 3.46
C SER A 9 -0.02 -3.81 3.08
N VAL A 10 -1.16 -3.77 3.78
CA VAL A 10 -2.23 -2.81 3.52
C VAL A 10 -2.42 -1.97 4.77
N VAL A 11 -2.30 -0.66 4.64
CA VAL A 11 -2.52 0.27 5.75
C VAL A 11 -3.69 1.18 5.37
N ASP A 12 -4.82 0.99 6.02
CA ASP A 12 -6.04 1.74 5.74
C ASP A 12 -6.93 1.71 6.97
N ASP A 13 -7.44 2.85 7.39
CA ASP A 13 -8.34 2.92 8.53
C ASP A 13 -9.77 2.51 8.18
N ASP A 14 -10.06 2.25 6.90
CA ASP A 14 -11.37 1.82 6.43
C ASP A 14 -11.51 0.31 6.64
N GLU A 15 -12.44 -0.06 7.52
CA GLU A 15 -12.65 -1.46 7.86
C GLU A 15 -13.03 -2.30 6.64
N SER A 16 -13.83 -1.75 5.72
CA SER A 16 -14.27 -2.53 4.57
C SER A 16 -13.09 -2.88 3.65
N ILE A 17 -12.11 -2.01 3.55
CA ILE A 17 -10.89 -2.31 2.80
C ILE A 17 -10.10 -3.42 3.51
N ARG A 18 -9.95 -3.32 4.84
CA ARG A 18 -9.21 -4.32 5.59
C ARG A 18 -9.86 -5.69 5.55
N GLU A 19 -11.19 -5.74 5.35
CA GLU A 19 -11.91 -7.01 5.28
C GLU A 19 -11.88 -7.62 3.88
N SER A 20 -11.99 -6.79 2.84
CA SER A 20 -12.15 -7.31 1.47
C SER A 20 -10.84 -7.44 0.70
N LEU A 21 -9.92 -6.51 0.90
CA LEU A 21 -8.71 -6.47 0.09
C LEU A 21 -7.78 -7.68 0.30
N PRO A 22 -7.60 -8.18 1.52
CA PRO A 22 -6.71 -9.34 1.70
C PRO A 22 -7.13 -10.57 0.91
N ASP A 23 -8.42 -10.85 0.83
CA ASP A 23 -8.90 -12.01 0.07
C ASP A 23 -8.58 -11.85 -1.40
N LEU A 24 -8.79 -10.65 -1.95
CA LEU A 24 -8.46 -10.39 -3.34
C LEU A 24 -6.95 -10.56 -3.59
N LEU A 25 -6.13 -10.03 -2.69
CA LEU A 25 -4.68 -10.15 -2.84
C LEU A 25 -4.24 -11.61 -2.85
N ARG A 26 -4.82 -12.43 -1.98
CA ARG A 26 -4.49 -13.85 -1.93
C ARG A 26 -4.92 -14.55 -3.21
N GLU A 27 -6.07 -14.18 -3.76
CA GLU A 27 -6.53 -14.74 -5.04
C GLU A 27 -5.58 -14.38 -6.17
N LEU A 28 -4.96 -13.21 -6.08
CA LEU A 28 -4.00 -12.77 -7.10
C LEU A 28 -2.59 -13.35 -6.89
N GLY A 29 -2.40 -14.15 -5.84
CA GLY A 29 -1.13 -14.83 -5.63
C GLY A 29 -0.21 -14.19 -4.62
N PHE A 30 -0.70 -13.23 -3.82
CA PHE A 30 0.12 -12.53 -2.85
C PHE A 30 -0.18 -12.96 -1.43
N GLN A 31 0.78 -12.79 -0.53
CA GLN A 31 0.49 -12.79 0.89
C GLN A 31 -0.04 -11.42 1.27
N ALA A 32 -0.90 -11.34 2.27
CA ALA A 32 -1.51 -10.08 2.66
C ALA A 32 -1.51 -9.92 4.17
N ARG A 33 -1.14 -8.73 4.64
CA ARG A 33 -1.27 -8.31 6.03
C ARG A 33 -1.97 -6.97 6.04
N VAL A 34 -2.81 -6.73 7.05
CA VAL A 34 -3.55 -5.47 7.12
C VAL A 34 -3.28 -4.79 8.45
N PHE A 35 -3.28 -3.46 8.40
CA PHE A 35 -3.04 -2.60 9.54
C PHE A 35 -4.04 -1.45 9.50
N SER A 36 -4.54 -1.05 10.65
CA SER A 36 -5.55 0.00 10.71
C SER A 36 -4.95 1.40 10.81
N SER A 37 -3.64 1.50 11.02
CA SER A 37 -2.97 2.80 11.13
C SER A 37 -1.51 2.67 10.74
N ALA A 38 -0.90 3.80 10.41
CA ALA A 38 0.52 3.85 10.14
C ALA A 38 1.34 3.43 11.37
N ALA A 39 0.90 3.85 12.55
CA ALA A 39 1.60 3.48 13.79
C ALA A 39 1.61 1.97 14.00
N GLU A 40 0.50 1.32 13.70
CA GLU A 40 0.41 -0.13 13.83
C GLU A 40 1.40 -0.83 12.88
N PHE A 41 1.49 -0.35 11.65
CA PHE A 41 2.43 -0.91 10.68
C PHE A 41 3.87 -0.71 11.13
N LEU A 42 4.20 0.50 11.61
CA LEU A 42 5.56 0.82 12.03
C LEU A 42 5.98 0.01 13.26
N ALA A 43 5.01 -0.37 14.10
CA ALA A 43 5.30 -1.19 15.28
C ALA A 43 5.40 -2.67 14.97
N SER A 44 5.03 -3.07 13.75
CA SER A 44 5.02 -4.49 13.39
C SER A 44 6.41 -4.94 12.95
N ASP A 45 6.58 -6.25 12.85
CA ASP A 45 7.80 -6.82 12.31
C ASP A 45 7.70 -7.12 10.82
N CYS A 46 6.66 -6.57 10.17
CA CYS A 46 6.42 -6.82 8.75
C CYS A 46 7.16 -5.86 7.82
N ILE A 47 7.72 -4.77 8.35
CA ILE A 47 8.32 -3.74 7.51
C ILE A 47 9.39 -4.32 6.58
N GLY A 48 10.31 -5.09 7.14
CA GLY A 48 11.42 -5.64 6.36
C GLY A 48 11.00 -6.72 5.38
N GLU A 49 9.81 -7.28 5.55
CA GLU A 49 9.31 -8.36 4.69
C GLU A 49 8.34 -7.87 3.64
N THR A 50 7.85 -6.62 3.77
CA THR A 50 6.85 -6.08 2.86
C THR A 50 7.49 -5.75 1.52
N LYS A 51 6.95 -6.33 0.45
CA LYS A 51 7.45 -6.10 -0.91
C LYS A 51 6.70 -4.99 -1.63
N CYS A 52 5.49 -4.69 -1.17
CA CYS A 52 4.69 -3.58 -1.68
C CYS A 52 3.75 -3.15 -0.58
N LEU A 53 3.59 -1.84 -0.42
CA LEU A 53 2.71 -1.26 0.58
C LEU A 53 1.53 -0.58 -0.12
N ILE A 54 0.32 -1.02 0.18
CA ILE A 54 -0.90 -0.34 -0.26
C ILE A 54 -1.30 0.58 0.88
N LEU A 55 -1.36 1.87 0.61
CA LEU A 55 -1.41 2.87 1.67
C LEU A 55 -2.50 3.91 1.40
N ASP A 56 -3.42 4.05 2.34
CA ASP A 56 -4.45 5.08 2.26
C ASP A 56 -3.80 6.46 2.43
N VAL A 57 -4.22 7.41 1.62
CA VAL A 57 -3.68 8.78 1.68
C VAL A 57 -4.14 9.49 2.96
N ALA A 58 -5.44 9.40 3.27
CA ALA A 58 -6.04 10.18 4.36
C ALA A 58 -6.37 9.29 5.54
N MET A 59 -5.58 9.38 6.60
CA MET A 59 -5.80 8.65 7.84
C MET A 59 -5.61 9.59 9.02
N PRO A 60 -6.35 9.37 10.12
CA PRO A 60 -6.11 10.18 11.32
C PRO A 60 -4.72 9.92 11.88
N GLY A 61 -4.16 10.93 12.52
CA GLY A 61 -2.80 10.82 13.04
C GLY A 61 -1.79 10.91 11.93
N MET A 62 -1.01 9.87 11.73
CA MET A 62 -0.03 9.84 10.64
C MET A 62 -0.73 9.50 9.33
N THR A 63 -0.65 10.43 8.36
CA THR A 63 -1.26 10.22 7.05
C THR A 63 -0.40 9.29 6.19
N GLY A 64 -0.93 8.90 5.01
CA GLY A 64 -0.17 8.09 4.07
C GLY A 64 1.14 8.76 3.66
N PRO A 65 1.11 10.02 3.20
CA PRO A 65 2.37 10.71 2.86
C PRO A 65 3.33 10.84 4.04
N ASP A 66 2.80 11.00 5.27
CA ASP A 66 3.65 11.02 6.46
C ASP A 66 4.39 9.70 6.64
N LEU A 67 3.68 8.58 6.44
CA LEU A 67 4.29 7.26 6.55
C LEU A 67 5.34 7.06 5.46
N GLN A 68 5.05 7.52 4.25
CA GLN A 68 6.01 7.44 3.15
C GLN A 68 7.32 8.13 3.55
N MET A 69 7.21 9.32 4.13
CA MET A 69 8.38 10.08 4.55
C MET A 69 9.11 9.37 5.69
N GLU A 70 8.36 8.80 6.64
CA GLU A 70 8.97 8.09 7.75
C GLU A 70 9.77 6.87 7.27
N LEU A 71 9.21 6.13 6.32
CA LEU A 71 9.91 4.97 5.77
C LEU A 71 11.17 5.39 5.02
N ALA A 72 11.11 6.50 4.29
CA ALA A 72 12.28 7.01 3.59
C ALA A 72 13.38 7.39 4.59
N GLN A 73 13.01 8.02 5.71
CA GLN A 73 13.97 8.38 6.74
C GLN A 73 14.61 7.17 7.39
N ARG A 74 13.87 6.07 7.46
CA ARG A 74 14.37 4.80 8.00
C ARG A 74 15.13 3.99 6.96
N ARG A 75 15.22 4.51 5.74
CA ARG A 75 15.87 3.84 4.61
C ARG A 75 15.19 2.52 4.26
N GLN A 76 13.88 2.47 4.46
CA GLN A 76 13.06 1.33 4.07
C GLN A 76 12.49 1.64 2.69
N MET A 77 13.07 1.05 1.67
CA MET A 77 12.73 1.34 0.27
C MET A 77 11.60 0.44 -0.21
N ILE A 78 10.42 0.61 0.38
CA ILE A 78 9.26 -0.20 0.04
C ILE A 78 8.47 0.51 -1.04
N PRO A 79 8.21 -0.14 -2.19
CA PRO A 79 7.34 0.46 -3.22
C PRO A 79 5.95 0.70 -2.65
N ILE A 80 5.38 1.88 -2.91
CA ILE A 80 4.10 2.29 -2.35
C ILE A 80 3.08 2.51 -3.46
N VAL A 81 1.91 1.87 -3.31
CA VAL A 81 0.73 2.13 -4.12
C VAL A 81 -0.27 2.82 -3.19
N PHE A 82 -0.53 4.10 -3.42
CA PHE A 82 -1.51 4.82 -2.63
C PHE A 82 -2.92 4.50 -3.08
N ILE A 83 -3.85 4.52 -2.14
CA ILE A 83 -5.29 4.45 -2.46
C ILE A 83 -5.96 5.63 -1.78
N THR A 84 -6.98 6.18 -2.42
CA THR A 84 -7.66 7.36 -1.89
C THR A 84 -9.12 7.36 -2.31
N ALA A 85 -9.98 7.91 -1.43
CA ALA A 85 -11.39 8.07 -1.74
C ALA A 85 -11.64 9.31 -2.60
N HIS A 86 -10.66 10.20 -2.70
CA HIS A 86 -10.84 11.47 -3.40
C HIS A 86 -9.86 11.59 -4.56
N SER A 87 -10.42 12.04 -5.69
CA SER A 87 -9.65 12.26 -6.90
C SER A 87 -9.14 13.70 -6.91
N SER A 88 -7.84 13.87 -6.95
CA SER A 88 -7.22 15.17 -7.16
C SER A 88 -5.95 14.94 -7.97
N GLY A 89 -5.95 15.50 -9.18
CA GLY A 89 -4.79 15.33 -10.06
C GLY A 89 -3.51 15.89 -9.45
N SER A 90 -3.61 17.00 -8.72
CA SER A 90 -2.43 17.61 -8.12
C SER A 90 -1.87 16.76 -6.99
N VAL A 91 -2.74 16.15 -6.18
CA VAL A 91 -2.28 15.25 -5.10
C VAL A 91 -1.61 14.02 -5.71
N ARG A 92 -2.24 13.42 -6.71
CA ARG A 92 -1.69 12.24 -7.37
C ARG A 92 -0.30 12.53 -7.93
N LEU A 93 -0.16 13.65 -8.64
CA LEU A 93 1.13 14.02 -9.23
C LEU A 93 2.19 14.21 -8.16
N ARG A 94 1.82 14.84 -7.04
CA ARG A 94 2.77 15.08 -5.96
C ARG A 94 3.25 13.77 -5.36
N LEU A 95 2.33 12.83 -5.13
CA LEU A 95 2.68 11.54 -4.56
C LEU A 95 3.61 10.76 -5.47
N LEU A 96 3.33 10.78 -6.78
CA LEU A 96 4.18 10.11 -7.74
C LEU A 96 5.56 10.75 -7.81
N LYS A 97 5.63 12.07 -7.74
CA LYS A 97 6.92 12.77 -7.74
C LYS A 97 7.74 12.44 -6.50
N GLN A 98 7.08 12.08 -5.40
CA GLN A 98 7.76 11.73 -4.17
C GLN A 98 8.13 10.25 -4.12
N GLY A 99 7.93 9.53 -5.21
CA GLY A 99 8.40 8.16 -5.34
C GLY A 99 7.34 7.07 -5.29
N ALA A 100 6.06 7.43 -5.14
CA ALA A 100 5.00 6.42 -5.17
C ALA A 100 4.92 5.78 -6.55
N VAL A 101 4.60 4.50 -6.57
CA VAL A 101 4.47 3.77 -7.84
C VAL A 101 3.18 4.15 -8.55
N GLU A 102 2.08 4.25 -7.79
CA GLU A 102 0.78 4.59 -8.35
C GLU A 102 -0.13 5.12 -7.25
N CYS A 103 -1.21 5.75 -7.66
CA CYS A 103 -2.26 6.21 -6.75
C CYS A 103 -3.60 5.84 -7.35
N LEU A 104 -4.31 4.92 -6.71
CA LEU A 104 -5.59 4.42 -7.19
C LEU A 104 -6.72 5.09 -6.44
N ILE A 105 -7.83 5.35 -7.15
CA ILE A 105 -9.02 5.99 -6.57
C ILE A 105 -10.02 4.90 -6.23
N LYS A 106 -10.54 4.93 -5.01
CA LYS A 106 -11.57 3.98 -4.57
C LYS A 106 -12.91 4.35 -5.19
N PRO A 107 -13.71 3.40 -5.63
CA PRO A 107 -13.37 1.99 -5.77
C PRO A 107 -12.52 1.75 -7.02
N PHE A 108 -11.53 0.89 -6.91
CA PHE A 108 -10.67 0.56 -8.04
C PHE A 108 -10.98 -0.87 -8.52
N SER A 109 -10.67 -1.13 -9.79
CA SER A 109 -10.89 -2.46 -10.35
C SER A 109 -9.77 -3.42 -9.95
N ASP A 110 -10.06 -4.72 -10.02
CA ASP A 110 -9.04 -5.73 -9.77
C ASP A 110 -7.87 -5.58 -10.74
N THR A 111 -8.18 -5.24 -11.99
CA THR A 111 -7.14 -5.06 -13.01
C THR A 111 -6.23 -3.89 -12.67
N ALA A 112 -6.81 -2.76 -12.25
CA ALA A 112 -6.01 -1.59 -11.89
C ALA A 112 -5.10 -1.91 -10.71
N LEU A 113 -5.62 -2.64 -9.72
CA LEU A 113 -4.83 -3.04 -8.57
C LEU A 113 -3.68 -3.95 -8.99
N LEU A 114 -3.99 -4.97 -9.79
CA LEU A 114 -2.96 -5.93 -10.22
C LEU A 114 -1.87 -5.25 -11.03
N ASP A 115 -2.26 -4.34 -11.93
CA ASP A 115 -1.28 -3.60 -12.72
C ASP A 115 -0.36 -2.77 -11.83
N ALA A 116 -0.93 -2.11 -10.81
CA ALA A 116 -0.14 -1.31 -9.89
C ALA A 116 0.83 -2.18 -9.09
N LEU A 117 0.37 -3.34 -8.62
CA LEU A 117 1.21 -4.27 -7.86
C LEU A 117 2.35 -4.81 -8.73
N ASN A 118 2.05 -5.15 -9.97
CA ASN A 118 3.08 -5.66 -10.88
C ASN A 118 4.12 -4.58 -11.15
N ALA A 119 3.70 -3.32 -11.31
CA ALA A 119 4.64 -2.23 -11.49
C ALA A 119 5.51 -2.04 -10.26
N ALA A 120 4.91 -2.13 -9.07
CA ALA A 120 5.64 -1.98 -7.81
C ALA A 120 6.69 -3.09 -7.66
N LEU A 121 6.31 -4.33 -7.96
CA LEU A 121 7.22 -5.45 -7.77
C LEU A 121 8.34 -5.48 -8.80
N LYS A 122 8.11 -4.91 -9.96
CA LYS A 122 9.16 -4.81 -10.97
C LYS A 122 10.28 -3.87 -10.54
N GLU A 123 9.95 -2.85 -9.75
CA GLU A 123 10.91 -1.84 -9.36
C GLU A 123 11.79 -2.27 -8.20
N SER A 124 11.43 -3.34 -7.54
CA SER A 124 12.19 -3.78 -6.35
C SER A 124 13.29 -4.80 -6.66
#